data_deb85972075203cf6903c90f1b51f431
#
_entry.id   deb85972075203cf6903c90f1b51f431
#
_cell.length_a   1.000
_cell.length_b   1.000
_cell.length_c   1.000
_cell.angle_alpha   90.00
_cell.angle_beta   90.00
_cell.angle_gamma   90.00
#
_symmetry.space_group_name_H-M   'P 1'
#
loop_
_entity.id
_entity.type
_entity.pdbx_description
1 polymer ?
#
loop_
_entity_poly.entity_id
_entity_poly.type
_entity_poly.pdbx_seq_one_letter_code
_entity_poly.pdbx_strand_id
1 'polypeptide(L)'
;MKIAVGLSGGVDSAVAALLLKRAGHEVVGVTMKLWREGRYAGGDRDACFGPGEAKDVAMAESFAAALGIEYRVFDCSEEYERTVLDYFRDERAAGRTPNPCVVCNRRIKFGLLPDMVARQIAFDRFATGHYARIAETGARLAASRAADASKDQSYFLWNLSQEQLRRAMFPIGGLSKTEVRRIAREEGLQMAEKPDSQDFYSGDANEIVGKADAEGKIVTLDGRTLGKHRGYWHYTVGQRQGLGIGGGTPYYVIRVDSCRNEVVVGRREEAVRKEFAVRDMNWQGAEPTDGAVEGYVKIRSSGMPSGPVVLEGGVVRAPDGLFGVAPGQSAVIYSSSGAILCGGIIA
;
A
#
# COMPACT_ATOMS: atom_id res chain seq x y z
N MET A 1 27.68 2.95 -9.33
CA MET A 1 26.63 3.96 -9.10
C MET A 1 26.54 4.24 -7.61
N LYS A 2 26.14 5.45 -7.23
CA LYS A 2 25.78 5.79 -5.86
C LYS A 2 24.27 5.63 -5.66
N ILE A 3 23.87 4.80 -4.70
CA ILE A 3 22.47 4.41 -4.51
C ILE A 3 22.03 4.76 -3.09
N ALA A 4 20.99 5.58 -2.98
CA ALA A 4 20.30 5.81 -1.72
C ALA A 4 19.32 4.66 -1.46
N VAL A 5 19.38 4.03 -0.29
CA VAL A 5 18.52 2.89 0.08
C VAL A 5 17.65 3.26 1.26
N GLY A 6 16.33 3.21 1.08
CA GLY A 6 15.37 3.38 2.16
C GLY A 6 15.45 2.21 3.16
N LEU A 7 16.01 2.47 4.34
CA LEU A 7 16.11 1.51 5.45
C LEU A 7 14.95 1.73 6.42
N SER A 8 14.20 0.68 6.70
CA SER A 8 13.04 0.69 7.61
C SER A 8 13.27 -0.06 8.92
N GLY A 9 14.51 -0.48 9.20
CA GLY A 9 14.81 -1.38 10.31
C GLY A 9 14.27 -2.81 10.13
N GLY A 10 13.72 -3.13 8.97
CA GLY A 10 13.25 -4.46 8.59
C GLY A 10 14.24 -5.23 7.74
N VAL A 11 14.09 -6.57 7.72
CA VAL A 11 14.99 -7.51 7.00
C VAL A 11 15.07 -7.22 5.50
N ASP A 12 13.95 -6.85 4.88
CA ASP A 12 13.86 -6.68 3.43
C ASP A 12 14.71 -5.51 2.93
N SER A 13 14.66 -4.35 3.62
CA SER A 13 15.47 -3.19 3.29
C SER A 13 16.96 -3.41 3.59
N ALA A 14 17.26 -4.16 4.65
CA ALA A 14 18.64 -4.51 5.01
C ALA A 14 19.27 -5.41 3.93
N VAL A 15 18.57 -6.47 3.52
CA VAL A 15 19.05 -7.36 2.45
C VAL A 15 19.17 -6.61 1.11
N ALA A 16 18.25 -5.70 0.79
CA ALA A 16 18.35 -4.86 -0.39
C ALA A 16 19.66 -4.04 -0.41
N ALA A 17 19.99 -3.38 0.71
CA ALA A 17 21.24 -2.61 0.85
C ALA A 17 22.48 -3.50 0.76
N LEU A 18 22.46 -4.65 1.43
CA LEU A 18 23.55 -5.65 1.38
C LEU A 18 23.85 -6.12 -0.05
N LEU A 19 22.80 -6.49 -0.80
CA LEU A 19 22.93 -6.95 -2.18
C LEU A 19 23.53 -5.88 -3.10
N LEU A 20 23.10 -4.64 -2.95
CA LEU A 20 23.64 -3.51 -3.71
C LEU A 20 25.10 -3.26 -3.38
N LYS A 21 25.49 -3.30 -2.10
CA LYS A 21 26.89 -3.17 -1.69
C LYS A 21 27.75 -4.31 -2.25
N ARG A 22 27.27 -5.54 -2.22
CA ARG A 22 27.96 -6.72 -2.81
C ARG A 22 28.12 -6.62 -4.33
N ALA A 23 27.15 -5.96 -5.00
CA ALA A 23 27.25 -5.67 -6.42
C ALA A 23 28.25 -4.53 -6.76
N GLY A 24 28.98 -4.01 -5.77
CA GLY A 24 30.01 -3.00 -5.95
C GLY A 24 29.46 -1.57 -6.07
N HIS A 25 28.23 -1.33 -5.62
CA HIS A 25 27.67 0.04 -5.58
C HIS A 25 28.10 0.79 -4.33
N GLU A 26 28.25 2.09 -4.43
CA GLU A 26 28.31 2.99 -3.28
C GLU A 26 26.88 3.13 -2.71
N VAL A 27 26.70 2.71 -1.46
CA VAL A 27 25.37 2.68 -0.83
C VAL A 27 25.31 3.70 0.30
N VAL A 28 24.23 4.47 0.36
CA VAL A 28 23.86 5.35 1.46
C VAL A 28 22.52 4.93 2.02
N GLY A 29 22.46 4.57 3.30
CA GLY A 29 21.23 4.28 4.02
C GLY A 29 20.47 5.55 4.37
N VAL A 30 19.16 5.58 4.11
CA VAL A 30 18.30 6.70 4.49
C VAL A 30 17.01 6.20 5.13
N THR A 31 16.56 6.86 6.19
CA THR A 31 15.30 6.55 6.87
C THR A 31 14.42 7.79 6.92
N MET A 32 13.15 7.63 6.64
CA MET A 32 12.14 8.65 6.87
C MET A 32 11.61 8.51 8.30
N LYS A 33 11.65 9.59 9.07
CA LYS A 33 10.96 9.70 10.35
C LYS A 33 9.55 10.23 10.09
N LEU A 34 8.54 9.52 10.59
CA LEU A 34 7.12 9.82 10.37
C LEU A 34 6.38 10.13 11.68
N TRP A 35 6.78 9.45 12.77
CA TRP A 35 6.09 9.53 14.06
C TRP A 35 6.39 10.84 14.81
N ARG A 36 5.33 11.44 15.35
CA ARG A 36 5.41 12.55 16.31
C ARG A 36 4.79 12.10 17.63
N GLU A 37 5.56 12.19 18.70
CA GLU A 37 5.07 11.87 20.04
C GLU A 37 3.92 12.79 20.47
N GLY A 38 3.00 12.23 21.28
CA GLY A 38 1.94 12.96 21.94
C GLY A 38 0.70 13.27 21.08
N ARG A 39 0.68 12.90 19.80
CA ARG A 39 -0.48 13.15 18.92
C ARG A 39 -1.42 11.96 18.78
N TYR A 40 -0.88 10.77 18.73
CA TYR A 40 -1.61 9.51 18.66
C TYR A 40 -1.08 8.57 19.74
N ALA A 41 -1.93 7.69 20.29
CA ALA A 41 -1.48 6.73 21.27
C ALA A 41 -0.57 5.65 20.67
N GLY A 42 -0.90 5.20 19.45
CA GLY A 42 -0.23 4.08 18.82
C GLY A 42 -0.54 2.76 19.51
N GLY A 43 0.26 1.74 19.23
CA GLY A 43 0.14 0.40 19.81
C GLY A 43 1.41 -0.41 19.62
N ASP A 44 1.39 -1.66 20.08
CA ASP A 44 2.56 -2.55 20.04
C ASP A 44 2.69 -3.35 18.75
N ARG A 45 1.79 -3.17 17.78
CA ARG A 45 1.87 -3.86 16.47
C ARG A 45 2.99 -3.30 15.61
N ASP A 46 3.69 -4.18 14.89
CA ASP A 46 4.67 -3.76 13.88
C ASP A 46 3.96 -3.04 12.72
N ALA A 47 4.23 -1.75 12.55
CA ALA A 47 3.66 -0.89 11.52
C ALA A 47 4.64 0.19 11.09
N CYS A 48 4.40 0.80 9.92
CA CYS A 48 5.27 1.86 9.40
C CYS A 48 5.12 3.18 10.18
N PHE A 49 3.99 3.41 10.86
CA PHE A 49 3.67 4.60 11.62
C PHE A 49 3.25 4.22 13.04
N GLY A 50 4.02 4.62 14.05
CA GLY A 50 3.76 4.31 15.44
C GLY A 50 4.96 4.55 16.35
N PRO A 51 4.79 4.40 17.69
CA PRO A 51 5.84 4.66 18.68
C PRO A 51 7.05 3.73 18.57
N GLY A 52 6.93 2.60 17.86
CA GLY A 52 8.03 1.67 17.57
C GLY A 52 9.09 2.21 16.63
N GLU A 53 8.83 3.31 15.90
CA GLU A 53 9.71 3.89 14.89
C GLU A 53 11.13 4.17 15.42
N ALA A 54 11.26 4.66 16.67
CA ALA A 54 12.59 4.94 17.25
C ALA A 54 13.47 3.68 17.34
N LYS A 55 12.89 2.52 17.64
CA LYS A 55 13.60 1.23 17.64
C LYS A 55 14.02 0.82 16.23
N ASP A 56 13.17 1.08 15.25
CA ASP A 56 13.43 0.76 13.85
C ASP A 56 14.55 1.63 13.27
N VAL A 57 14.56 2.92 13.62
CA VAL A 57 15.65 3.86 13.29
C VAL A 57 16.97 3.39 13.90
N ALA A 58 16.99 3.05 15.19
CA ALA A 58 18.21 2.56 15.86
C ALA A 58 18.71 1.24 15.25
N MET A 59 17.81 0.35 14.86
CA MET A 59 18.15 -0.92 14.18
C MET A 59 18.73 -0.66 12.78
N ALA A 60 18.17 0.28 12.02
CA ALA A 60 18.67 0.67 10.71
C ALA A 60 20.07 1.33 10.81
N GLU A 61 20.28 2.18 11.81
CA GLU A 61 21.57 2.82 12.10
C GLU A 61 22.66 1.79 12.46
N SER A 62 22.34 0.87 13.38
CA SER A 62 23.25 -0.21 13.77
C SER A 62 23.62 -1.10 12.58
N PHE A 63 22.64 -1.44 11.72
CA PHE A 63 22.87 -2.19 10.50
C PHE A 63 23.78 -1.42 9.52
N ALA A 64 23.51 -0.14 9.30
CA ALA A 64 24.30 0.70 8.40
C ALA A 64 25.76 0.80 8.88
N ALA A 65 25.99 0.97 10.19
CA ALA A 65 27.32 0.97 10.80
C ALA A 65 28.03 -0.38 10.59
N ALA A 66 27.36 -1.50 10.84
CA ALA A 66 27.92 -2.84 10.63
C ALA A 66 28.25 -3.10 9.15
N LEU A 67 27.41 -2.60 8.23
CA LEU A 67 27.65 -2.69 6.80
C LEU A 67 28.75 -1.70 6.34
N GLY A 68 29.14 -0.71 7.15
CA GLY A 68 30.11 0.34 6.80
C GLY A 68 29.61 1.24 5.66
N ILE A 69 28.36 1.72 5.78
CA ILE A 69 27.74 2.69 4.86
C ILE A 69 27.30 3.94 5.61
N GLU A 70 27.31 5.09 4.91
CA GLU A 70 26.74 6.32 5.44
C GLU A 70 25.25 6.13 5.72
N TYR A 71 24.75 6.73 6.82
CA TYR A 71 23.35 6.66 7.20
C TYR A 71 22.81 8.03 7.62
N ARG A 72 21.59 8.33 7.18
CA ARG A 72 20.90 9.57 7.56
C ARG A 72 19.41 9.37 7.78
N VAL A 73 18.86 10.15 8.72
CA VAL A 73 17.43 10.21 9.03
C VAL A 73 16.86 11.54 8.53
N PHE A 74 15.72 11.48 7.86
CA PHE A 74 15.00 12.64 7.32
C PHE A 74 13.63 12.75 7.97
N ASP A 75 13.32 13.89 8.57
CA ASP A 75 12.01 14.12 9.18
C ASP A 75 10.98 14.45 8.09
N CYS A 76 10.11 13.50 7.81
CA CYS A 76 8.99 13.59 6.87
C CYS A 76 7.63 13.68 7.59
N SER A 77 7.61 13.83 8.92
CA SER A 77 6.43 13.68 9.76
C SER A 77 5.32 14.68 9.44
N GLU A 78 5.67 15.94 9.16
CA GLU A 78 4.69 16.98 8.83
C GLU A 78 3.99 16.71 7.50
N GLU A 79 4.77 16.40 6.47
CA GLU A 79 4.23 16.10 5.14
C GLU A 79 3.44 14.79 5.15
N TYR A 80 3.91 13.77 5.90
CA TYR A 80 3.19 12.51 6.05
C TYR A 80 1.82 12.73 6.67
N GLU A 81 1.73 13.56 7.71
CA GLU A 81 0.46 13.90 8.32
C GLU A 81 -0.48 14.58 7.33
N ARG A 82 -0.01 15.65 6.69
CA ARG A 82 -0.80 16.45 5.75
C ARG A 82 -1.24 15.67 4.51
N THR A 83 -0.46 14.72 4.03
CA THR A 83 -0.76 14.01 2.78
C THR A 83 -1.36 12.62 2.99
N VAL A 84 -0.88 11.87 3.99
CA VAL A 84 -1.28 10.47 4.18
C VAL A 84 -2.37 10.34 5.25
N LEU A 85 -2.19 11.00 6.41
CA LEU A 85 -3.16 10.87 7.49
C LEU A 85 -4.42 11.70 7.22
N ASP A 86 -4.30 12.92 6.66
CA ASP A 86 -5.46 13.72 6.27
C ASP A 86 -6.25 13.02 5.15
N TYR A 87 -5.56 12.48 4.13
CA TYR A 87 -6.20 11.65 3.11
C TYR A 87 -6.96 10.46 3.74
N PHE A 88 -6.34 9.74 4.68
CA PHE A 88 -6.98 8.62 5.36
C PHE A 88 -8.24 9.06 6.10
N ARG A 89 -8.18 10.17 6.82
CA ARG A 89 -9.29 10.77 7.57
C ARG A 89 -10.45 11.16 6.65
N ASP A 90 -10.13 11.87 5.58
CA ASP A 90 -11.13 12.38 4.62
C ASP A 90 -11.85 11.25 3.89
N GLU A 91 -11.13 10.23 3.43
CA GLU A 91 -11.72 9.07 2.78
C GLU A 91 -12.64 8.28 3.74
N ARG A 92 -12.21 8.06 4.98
CA ARG A 92 -13.03 7.43 6.01
C ARG A 92 -14.26 8.27 6.36
N ALA A 93 -14.09 9.58 6.49
CA ALA A 93 -15.19 10.50 6.74
C ALA A 93 -16.24 10.51 5.62
N ALA A 94 -15.81 10.26 4.39
CA ALA A 94 -16.69 10.13 3.23
C ALA A 94 -17.30 8.73 3.06
N GLY A 95 -17.02 7.78 3.95
CA GLY A 95 -17.52 6.39 3.87
C GLY A 95 -16.75 5.52 2.86
N ARG A 96 -15.59 5.98 2.41
CA ARG A 96 -14.73 5.24 1.48
C ARG A 96 -13.62 4.48 2.22
N THR A 97 -12.97 3.57 1.52
CA THR A 97 -11.89 2.75 2.06
C THR A 97 -10.54 3.23 1.53
N PRO A 98 -9.76 4.02 2.30
CA PRO A 98 -8.49 4.58 1.85
C PRO A 98 -7.41 3.52 1.61
N ASN A 99 -6.43 3.87 0.77
CA ASN A 99 -5.19 3.11 0.61
C ASN A 99 -3.97 4.01 0.95
N PRO A 100 -3.66 4.21 2.25
CA PRO A 100 -2.60 5.11 2.69
C PRO A 100 -1.22 4.71 2.17
N CYS A 101 -0.95 3.41 1.95
CA CYS A 101 0.32 2.92 1.44
C CYS A 101 0.59 3.39 0.00
N VAL A 102 -0.42 3.48 -0.85
CA VAL A 102 -0.28 4.02 -2.22
C VAL A 102 0.09 5.49 -2.18
N VAL A 103 -0.59 6.27 -1.33
CA VAL A 103 -0.30 7.70 -1.15
C VAL A 103 1.09 7.91 -0.58
N CYS A 104 1.47 7.17 0.47
CA CYS A 104 2.80 7.21 1.07
C CYS A 104 3.90 6.89 0.05
N ASN A 105 3.75 5.83 -0.74
CA ASN A 105 4.73 5.49 -1.78
C ASN A 105 4.89 6.63 -2.79
N ARG A 106 3.79 7.16 -3.32
CA ARG A 106 3.81 8.24 -4.33
C ARG A 106 4.38 9.55 -3.79
N ARG A 107 3.90 10.00 -2.61
CA ARG A 107 4.15 11.36 -2.10
C ARG A 107 5.37 11.44 -1.19
N ILE A 108 5.57 10.44 -0.35
CA ILE A 108 6.63 10.47 0.68
C ILE A 108 7.82 9.62 0.25
N LYS A 109 7.65 8.31 0.10
CA LYS A 109 8.78 7.37 -0.04
C LYS A 109 9.53 7.52 -1.37
N PHE A 110 8.82 7.72 -2.50
CA PHE A 110 9.42 7.96 -3.82
C PHE A 110 9.27 9.41 -4.30
N GLY A 111 8.69 10.29 -3.48
CA GLY A 111 8.56 11.73 -3.71
C GLY A 111 9.48 12.51 -2.79
N LEU A 112 8.94 12.95 -1.64
CA LEU A 112 9.61 13.86 -0.70
C LEU A 112 10.98 13.34 -0.24
N LEU A 113 11.08 12.07 0.19
CA LEU A 113 12.31 11.52 0.76
C LEU A 113 13.48 11.57 -0.24
N PRO A 114 13.39 11.06 -1.48
CA PRO A 114 14.47 11.19 -2.45
C PRO A 114 14.84 12.64 -2.75
N ASP A 115 13.86 13.56 -2.76
CA ASP A 115 14.13 14.99 -3.00
C ASP A 115 14.85 15.65 -1.83
N MET A 116 14.54 15.29 -0.58
CA MET A 116 15.27 15.74 0.60
C MET A 116 16.70 15.19 0.61
N VAL A 117 16.88 13.92 0.25
CA VAL A 117 18.20 13.29 0.11
C VAL A 117 19.04 14.00 -0.94
N ALA A 118 18.47 14.25 -2.13
CA ALA A 118 19.17 14.89 -3.24
C ALA A 118 19.71 16.30 -2.94
N ARG A 119 19.09 17.01 -1.98
CA ARG A 119 19.59 18.33 -1.51
C ARG A 119 20.87 18.23 -0.69
N GLN A 120 21.20 17.06 -0.16
CA GLN A 120 22.34 16.85 0.72
C GLN A 120 23.37 15.88 0.15
N ILE A 121 22.94 14.89 -0.63
CA ILE A 121 23.74 13.80 -1.14
C ILE A 121 23.35 13.53 -2.60
N ALA A 122 24.32 13.66 -3.51
CA ALA A 122 24.10 13.22 -4.89
C ALA A 122 23.99 11.69 -4.95
N PHE A 123 23.00 11.15 -5.66
CA PHE A 123 22.82 9.72 -5.90
C PHE A 123 22.18 9.48 -7.28
N ASP A 124 22.43 8.31 -7.85
CA ASP A 124 21.94 7.94 -9.19
C ASP A 124 20.56 7.29 -9.14
N ARG A 125 20.32 6.43 -8.11
CA ARG A 125 19.10 5.63 -7.94
C ARG A 125 18.64 5.60 -6.50
N PHE A 126 17.34 5.38 -6.31
CA PHE A 126 16.71 5.20 -5.00
C PHE A 126 16.16 3.79 -4.87
N ALA A 127 16.69 3.02 -3.95
CA ALA A 127 16.31 1.63 -3.74
C ALA A 127 15.48 1.44 -2.47
N THR A 128 14.64 0.42 -2.48
CA THR A 128 13.85 0.00 -1.31
C THR A 128 13.72 -1.51 -1.24
N GLY A 129 13.35 -2.03 -0.07
CA GLY A 129 13.05 -3.44 0.15
C GLY A 129 11.66 -3.88 -0.32
N HIS A 130 11.08 -3.27 -1.35
CA HIS A 130 9.79 -3.74 -1.88
C HIS A 130 9.96 -5.00 -2.73
N TYR A 131 9.04 -5.95 -2.54
CA TYR A 131 8.84 -7.08 -3.43
C TYR A 131 8.07 -6.62 -4.67
N ALA A 132 8.80 -6.09 -5.63
CA ALA A 132 8.32 -5.66 -6.95
C ALA A 132 9.49 -5.69 -7.93
N ARG A 133 9.22 -5.57 -9.22
CA ARG A 133 10.23 -5.43 -10.28
C ARG A 133 9.90 -4.22 -11.13
N ILE A 134 10.87 -3.74 -11.89
CA ILE A 134 10.65 -2.77 -12.97
C ILE A 134 10.66 -3.54 -14.29
N ALA A 135 9.62 -3.34 -15.10
CA ALA A 135 9.51 -3.86 -16.45
C ALA A 135 9.55 -2.70 -17.45
N GLU A 136 10.18 -2.94 -18.57
CA GLU A 136 10.12 -2.06 -19.75
C GLU A 136 8.95 -2.50 -20.65
N THR A 137 8.09 -1.57 -20.99
CA THR A 137 6.92 -1.78 -21.85
C THR A 137 6.95 -0.75 -22.96
N GLY A 138 7.63 -1.10 -24.06
CA GLY A 138 7.95 -0.13 -25.12
C GLY A 138 8.85 0.99 -24.60
N ALA A 139 8.42 2.23 -24.72
CA ALA A 139 9.16 3.41 -24.26
C ALA A 139 8.90 3.75 -22.77
N ARG A 140 8.08 2.98 -22.08
CA ARG A 140 7.64 3.26 -20.70
C ARG A 140 8.20 2.25 -19.71
N LEU A 141 8.24 2.67 -18.45
CA LEU A 141 8.54 1.79 -17.31
C LEU A 141 7.26 1.49 -16.55
N ALA A 142 7.19 0.29 -16.03
CA ALA A 142 6.10 -0.15 -15.17
C ALA A 142 6.65 -0.89 -13.94
N ALA A 143 6.02 -0.68 -12.78
CA ALA A 143 6.17 -1.63 -11.70
C ALA A 143 5.55 -2.97 -12.15
N SER A 144 6.18 -4.06 -11.78
CA SER A 144 5.75 -5.41 -12.14
C SER A 144 5.75 -6.29 -10.92
N ARG A 145 4.94 -7.34 -10.97
CA ARG A 145 4.81 -8.31 -9.89
C ARG A 145 6.15 -8.92 -9.51
N ALA A 146 6.35 -9.14 -8.22
CA ALA A 146 7.50 -9.86 -7.69
C ALA A 146 7.54 -11.33 -8.14
N ALA A 147 8.70 -11.96 -8.00
CA ALA A 147 8.83 -13.39 -8.18
C ALA A 147 8.05 -14.17 -7.11
N ASP A 148 8.08 -13.72 -5.87
CA ASP A 148 7.25 -14.24 -4.78
C ASP A 148 5.84 -13.62 -4.83
N ALA A 149 4.91 -14.36 -5.39
CA ALA A 149 3.52 -13.91 -5.51
C ALA A 149 2.82 -13.68 -4.15
N SER A 150 3.28 -14.36 -3.09
CA SER A 150 2.72 -14.22 -1.74
C SER A 150 3.15 -12.92 -1.04
N LYS A 151 4.26 -12.32 -1.51
CA LYS A 151 4.85 -11.08 -0.98
C LYS A 151 4.74 -9.91 -1.97
N ASP A 152 4.13 -10.12 -3.13
CA ASP A 152 4.01 -9.10 -4.17
C ASP A 152 3.41 -7.78 -3.65
N GLN A 153 4.19 -6.70 -3.75
CA GLN A 153 3.84 -5.35 -3.32
C GLN A 153 3.62 -4.39 -4.49
N SER A 154 3.64 -4.88 -5.73
CA SER A 154 3.45 -4.04 -6.91
C SER A 154 2.14 -3.24 -6.88
N TYR A 155 1.07 -3.80 -6.28
CA TYR A 155 -0.20 -3.13 -6.06
C TYR A 155 -0.06 -1.75 -5.39
N PHE A 156 0.87 -1.57 -4.46
CA PHE A 156 1.06 -0.30 -3.76
C PHE A 156 1.91 0.71 -4.56
N LEU A 157 2.45 0.30 -5.71
CA LEU A 157 3.36 1.09 -6.55
C LEU A 157 2.70 1.59 -7.84
N TRP A 158 1.45 1.26 -8.08
CA TRP A 158 0.74 1.61 -9.32
C TRP A 158 0.72 3.11 -9.59
N ASN A 159 0.75 3.92 -8.54
CA ASN A 159 0.65 5.38 -8.68
C ASN A 159 2.02 6.08 -8.82
N LEU A 160 3.13 5.35 -8.97
CA LEU A 160 4.43 5.97 -9.25
C LEU A 160 4.47 6.56 -10.66
N SER A 161 5.06 7.77 -10.80
CA SER A 161 5.27 8.40 -12.10
C SER A 161 6.40 7.73 -12.89
N GLN A 162 6.48 8.01 -14.18
CA GLN A 162 7.60 7.55 -15.01
C GLN A 162 8.95 8.04 -14.47
N GLU A 163 9.02 9.27 -13.99
CA GLU A 163 10.24 9.82 -13.37
C GLU A 163 10.64 9.04 -12.11
N GLN A 164 9.65 8.77 -11.22
CA GLN A 164 9.89 7.98 -10.01
C GLN A 164 10.33 6.55 -10.35
N LEU A 165 9.71 5.91 -11.35
CA LEU A 165 10.09 4.58 -11.81
C LEU A 165 11.50 4.54 -12.39
N ARG A 166 11.93 5.58 -13.16
CA ARG A 166 13.31 5.67 -13.69
C ARG A 166 14.34 5.73 -12.57
N ARG A 167 14.02 6.34 -11.43
CA ARG A 167 14.93 6.46 -10.28
C ARG A 167 14.83 5.27 -9.32
N ALA A 168 13.74 4.51 -9.33
CA ALA A 168 13.48 3.42 -8.40
C ALA A 168 14.30 2.17 -8.70
N MET A 169 14.65 1.42 -7.62
CA MET A 169 15.21 0.07 -7.69
C MET A 169 14.57 -0.82 -6.61
N PHE A 170 14.33 -2.08 -6.97
CA PHE A 170 13.77 -3.10 -6.08
C PHE A 170 14.67 -4.34 -6.07
N PRO A 171 15.80 -4.30 -5.33
CA PRO A 171 16.84 -5.32 -5.41
C PRO A 171 16.40 -6.73 -5.04
N ILE A 172 15.36 -6.86 -4.21
CA ILE A 172 14.84 -8.15 -3.74
C ILE A 172 13.60 -8.64 -4.52
N GLY A 173 13.15 -7.91 -5.54
CA GLY A 173 11.95 -8.25 -6.30
C GLY A 173 12.02 -9.58 -7.07
N GLY A 174 13.23 -10.11 -7.31
CA GLY A 174 13.48 -11.41 -7.91
C GLY A 174 13.62 -12.56 -6.91
N LEU A 175 13.58 -12.28 -5.59
CA LEU A 175 13.80 -13.25 -4.52
C LEU A 175 12.50 -13.62 -3.81
N SER A 176 12.43 -14.82 -3.30
CA SER A 176 11.39 -15.23 -2.35
C SER A 176 11.71 -14.70 -0.94
N LYS A 177 10.68 -14.59 -0.09
CA LYS A 177 10.89 -14.22 1.33
C LYS A 177 11.81 -15.19 2.07
N THR A 178 11.73 -16.47 1.73
CA THR A 178 12.59 -17.50 2.30
C THR A 178 14.06 -17.26 1.95
N GLU A 179 14.35 -16.88 0.69
CA GLU A 179 15.73 -16.54 0.26
C GLU A 179 16.23 -15.27 0.95
N VAL A 180 15.40 -14.23 1.05
CA VAL A 180 15.75 -13.00 1.77
C VAL A 180 16.09 -13.29 3.24
N ARG A 181 15.30 -14.10 3.94
CA ARG A 181 15.59 -14.50 5.32
C ARG A 181 16.83 -15.39 5.43
N ARG A 182 17.05 -16.28 4.46
CA ARG A 182 18.29 -17.10 4.41
C ARG A 182 19.51 -16.21 4.30
N ILE A 183 19.53 -15.26 3.35
CA ILE A 183 20.62 -14.30 3.19
C ILE A 183 20.85 -13.51 4.49
N ALA A 184 19.78 -13.05 5.12
CA ALA A 184 19.88 -12.30 6.37
C ALA A 184 20.52 -13.12 7.51
N ARG A 185 20.18 -14.41 7.64
CA ARG A 185 20.79 -15.31 8.65
C ARG A 185 22.24 -15.61 8.36
N GLU A 186 22.57 -15.91 7.12
CA GLU A 186 23.96 -16.18 6.68
C GLU A 186 24.89 -14.99 6.95
N GLU A 187 24.36 -13.78 6.89
CA GLU A 187 25.07 -12.55 7.19
C GLU A 187 24.98 -12.12 8.67
N GLY A 188 24.31 -12.90 9.51
CA GLY A 188 24.16 -12.60 10.94
C GLY A 188 23.34 -11.32 11.23
N LEU A 189 22.41 -10.94 10.36
CA LEU A 189 21.62 -9.73 10.54
C LEU A 189 20.64 -9.87 11.70
N GLN A 190 20.69 -8.96 12.66
CA GLN A 190 19.84 -8.97 13.87
C GLN A 190 18.34 -9.00 13.56
N MET A 191 17.91 -8.38 12.43
CA MET A 191 16.52 -8.31 12.02
C MET A 191 16.04 -9.52 11.20
N ALA A 192 16.84 -10.60 11.06
CA ALA A 192 16.48 -11.76 10.23
C ALA A 192 15.15 -12.40 10.61
N GLU A 193 14.81 -12.43 11.90
CA GLU A 193 13.57 -13.01 12.43
C GLU A 193 12.47 -11.96 12.75
N LYS A 194 12.74 -10.66 12.51
CA LYS A 194 11.74 -9.62 12.75
C LYS A 194 10.49 -9.87 11.89
N PRO A 195 9.27 -9.77 12.48
CA PRO A 195 8.03 -9.84 11.73
C PRO A 195 7.94 -8.72 10.66
N ASP A 196 7.19 -9.00 9.60
CA ASP A 196 6.88 -7.97 8.60
C ASP A 196 5.83 -7.01 9.17
N SER A 197 5.95 -5.71 8.88
CA SER A 197 4.88 -4.76 9.19
C SER A 197 3.59 -5.16 8.48
N GLN A 198 2.50 -5.33 9.24
CA GLN A 198 1.22 -5.81 8.74
C GLN A 198 0.29 -4.65 8.35
N ASP A 199 0.45 -3.49 9.00
CA ASP A 199 -0.41 -2.33 8.85
C ASP A 199 0.40 -1.05 8.64
N PHE A 200 -0.26 0.02 8.21
CA PHE A 200 0.36 1.35 8.13
C PHE A 200 0.43 2.04 9.49
N TYR A 201 -0.48 1.72 10.43
CA TYR A 201 -0.56 2.30 11.77
C TYR A 201 -0.60 1.21 12.85
N SER A 202 0.18 1.37 13.90
CA SER A 202 0.30 0.40 14.99
C SER A 202 -0.89 0.37 15.96
N GLY A 203 -1.62 1.48 16.10
CA GLY A 203 -2.78 1.65 16.97
C GLY A 203 -4.12 1.32 16.31
N ASP A 204 -5.19 1.83 16.92
CA ASP A 204 -6.51 1.79 16.30
C ASP A 204 -6.62 2.91 15.24
N ALA A 205 -6.85 2.55 14.00
CA ALA A 205 -7.00 3.51 12.90
C ALA A 205 -8.11 4.54 13.12
N ASN A 206 -9.05 4.30 14.03
CA ASN A 206 -10.08 5.26 14.43
C ASN A 206 -9.51 6.49 15.16
N GLU A 207 -8.36 6.37 15.82
CA GLU A 207 -7.65 7.52 16.39
C GLU A 207 -7.28 8.54 15.30
N ILE A 208 -6.87 8.06 14.11
CA ILE A 208 -6.55 8.93 12.97
C ILE A 208 -7.82 9.57 12.42
N VAL A 209 -8.94 8.84 12.38
CA VAL A 209 -10.23 9.38 11.92
C VAL A 209 -10.69 10.51 12.83
N GLY A 210 -10.44 10.42 14.14
CA GLY A 210 -10.72 11.48 15.11
C GLY A 210 -12.21 11.75 15.31
N LYS A 211 -13.11 10.82 14.94
CA LYS A 211 -14.55 10.91 15.15
C LYS A 211 -14.94 10.15 16.41
N ALA A 212 -15.76 10.78 17.25
CA ALA A 212 -16.43 10.09 18.36
C ALA A 212 -17.44 9.07 17.81
N ASP A 213 -17.61 7.97 18.54
CA ASP A 213 -18.61 6.95 18.19
C ASP A 213 -20.00 7.60 18.00
N ALA A 214 -20.67 7.24 16.92
CA ALA A 214 -22.00 7.71 16.57
C ALA A 214 -22.87 6.51 16.17
N GLU A 215 -23.88 6.22 17.00
CA GLU A 215 -24.78 5.09 16.74
C GLU A 215 -25.47 5.23 15.37
N GLY A 216 -25.36 4.21 14.55
CA GLY A 216 -26.04 4.09 13.25
C GLY A 216 -26.67 2.71 13.08
N LYS A 217 -27.32 2.49 11.95
CA LYS A 217 -28.07 1.26 11.65
C LYS A 217 -27.32 0.36 10.68
N ILE A 218 -27.40 -0.95 10.92
CA ILE A 218 -27.07 -1.97 9.91
C ILE A 218 -28.38 -2.40 9.27
N VAL A 219 -28.48 -2.18 7.96
CA VAL A 219 -29.72 -2.42 7.21
C VAL A 219 -29.47 -3.35 6.01
N THR A 220 -30.49 -4.06 5.56
CA THR A 220 -30.48 -4.82 4.32
C THR A 220 -30.74 -3.90 3.12
N LEU A 221 -30.57 -4.40 1.90
CA LEU A 221 -30.84 -3.63 0.65
C LEU A 221 -32.30 -3.18 0.54
N ASP A 222 -33.25 -3.94 1.10
CA ASP A 222 -34.67 -3.59 1.19
C ASP A 222 -35.02 -2.68 2.39
N GLY A 223 -34.01 -2.22 3.15
CA GLY A 223 -34.15 -1.24 4.24
C GLY A 223 -34.51 -1.82 5.61
N ARG A 224 -34.60 -3.16 5.77
CA ARG A 224 -34.86 -3.79 7.05
C ARG A 224 -33.66 -3.65 7.99
N THR A 225 -33.87 -3.14 9.18
CA THR A 225 -32.83 -3.01 10.21
C THR A 225 -32.50 -4.39 10.81
N LEU A 226 -31.21 -4.74 10.81
CA LEU A 226 -30.69 -5.97 11.41
C LEU A 226 -29.94 -5.73 12.72
N GLY A 227 -29.46 -4.52 12.95
CA GLY A 227 -28.66 -4.18 14.13
C GLY A 227 -28.20 -2.72 14.15
N LYS A 228 -27.32 -2.42 15.06
CA LYS A 228 -26.73 -1.10 15.23
C LYS A 228 -25.20 -1.19 15.14
N HIS A 229 -24.52 -0.06 14.87
CA HIS A 229 -23.09 0.08 14.85
C HIS A 229 -22.63 1.38 15.54
N ARG A 230 -21.32 1.53 15.79
CA ARG A 230 -20.71 2.69 16.48
C ARG A 230 -20.28 3.82 15.57
N GLY A 231 -20.50 3.69 14.25
CA GLY A 231 -20.10 4.66 13.23
C GLY A 231 -19.78 3.94 11.92
N TYR A 232 -20.26 4.47 10.80
CA TYR A 232 -20.07 3.86 9.48
C TYR A 232 -18.59 3.76 9.07
N TRP A 233 -17.72 4.64 9.56
CA TRP A 233 -16.29 4.68 9.22
C TRP A 233 -15.49 3.49 9.75
N HIS A 234 -16.06 2.65 10.62
CA HIS A 234 -15.49 1.39 11.05
C HIS A 234 -15.63 0.27 10.02
N TYR A 235 -16.40 0.49 8.95
CA TYR A 235 -16.78 -0.57 8.01
C TYR A 235 -16.17 -0.37 6.62
N THR A 236 -15.99 -1.49 5.94
CA THR A 236 -15.43 -1.54 4.58
C THR A 236 -16.29 -2.46 3.72
N VAL A 237 -16.54 -2.09 2.45
CA VAL A 237 -17.27 -2.93 1.50
C VAL A 237 -16.59 -4.29 1.34
N GLY A 238 -17.37 -5.36 1.39
CA GLY A 238 -16.92 -6.76 1.40
C GLY A 238 -16.59 -7.32 2.79
N GLN A 239 -16.62 -6.50 3.85
CA GLN A 239 -16.39 -6.97 5.23
C GLN A 239 -17.48 -7.94 5.67
N ARG A 240 -17.07 -9.05 6.30
CA ARG A 240 -17.96 -10.08 6.87
C ARG A 240 -17.93 -10.09 8.39
N GLN A 241 -16.75 -9.96 8.97
CA GLN A 241 -16.56 -10.05 10.43
C GLN A 241 -16.81 -8.71 11.13
N GLY A 242 -17.19 -8.76 12.42
CA GLY A 242 -17.37 -7.56 13.23
C GLY A 242 -18.68 -6.81 12.96
N LEU A 243 -19.65 -7.42 12.27
CA LEU A 243 -20.97 -6.81 12.01
C LEU A 243 -21.90 -6.86 13.23
N GLY A 244 -21.68 -7.77 14.18
CA GLY A 244 -22.50 -7.89 15.39
C GLY A 244 -23.97 -8.33 15.12
N ILE A 245 -24.25 -8.86 13.91
CA ILE A 245 -25.59 -9.36 13.52
C ILE A 245 -25.61 -10.88 13.51
N GLY A 246 -26.61 -11.45 14.17
CA GLY A 246 -26.85 -12.90 14.16
C GLY A 246 -27.65 -13.35 12.92
N GLY A 247 -27.84 -14.67 12.76
CA GLY A 247 -28.79 -15.16 11.77
C GLY A 247 -28.32 -16.22 10.78
N GLY A 248 -27.41 -17.11 11.16
CA GLY A 248 -27.09 -18.34 10.40
C GLY A 248 -26.34 -18.14 9.09
N THR A 249 -26.90 -17.45 8.11
CA THR A 249 -26.22 -17.17 6.83
C THR A 249 -25.42 -15.87 6.89
N PRO A 250 -24.14 -15.86 6.43
CA PRO A 250 -23.27 -14.69 6.53
C PRO A 250 -23.80 -13.48 5.75
N TYR A 251 -23.68 -12.30 6.36
CA TYR A 251 -23.86 -11.02 5.69
C TYR A 251 -22.50 -10.40 5.36
N TYR A 252 -22.51 -9.56 4.31
CA TYR A 252 -21.34 -8.79 3.85
C TYR A 252 -21.74 -7.33 3.68
N VAL A 253 -20.83 -6.41 3.97
CA VAL A 253 -21.06 -4.99 3.68
C VAL A 253 -21.12 -4.78 2.17
N ILE A 254 -22.23 -4.26 1.70
CA ILE A 254 -22.49 -3.94 0.29
C ILE A 254 -22.17 -2.48 -0.01
N ARG A 255 -22.52 -1.59 0.92
CA ARG A 255 -22.35 -0.15 0.80
C ARG A 255 -22.28 0.49 2.18
N VAL A 256 -21.50 1.55 2.29
CA VAL A 256 -21.46 2.45 3.44
C VAL A 256 -22.14 3.76 3.04
N ASP A 257 -23.12 4.21 3.80
CA ASP A 257 -23.84 5.46 3.60
C ASP A 257 -23.48 6.45 4.69
N SER A 258 -22.52 7.35 4.38
CA SER A 258 -22.02 8.33 5.33
C SER A 258 -23.03 9.43 5.68
N CYS A 259 -23.97 9.74 4.77
CA CYS A 259 -24.98 10.76 4.98
C CYS A 259 -26.06 10.30 5.98
N ARG A 260 -26.43 9.01 5.92
CA ARG A 260 -27.45 8.42 6.79
C ARG A 260 -26.90 7.75 8.03
N ASN A 261 -25.56 7.66 8.13
CA ASN A 261 -24.86 6.82 9.11
C ASN A 261 -25.40 5.38 9.10
N GLU A 262 -25.45 4.78 7.92
CA GLU A 262 -25.95 3.42 7.71
C GLU A 262 -24.90 2.52 7.04
N VAL A 263 -24.86 1.27 7.47
CA VAL A 263 -24.10 0.18 6.83
C VAL A 263 -25.09 -0.76 6.16
N VAL A 264 -25.10 -0.79 4.85
CA VAL A 264 -25.96 -1.66 4.07
C VAL A 264 -25.28 -3.01 3.89
N VAL A 265 -25.95 -4.07 4.28
CA VAL A 265 -25.43 -5.45 4.21
C VAL A 265 -26.33 -6.32 3.33
N GLY A 266 -25.73 -7.36 2.76
CA GLY A 266 -26.44 -8.32 1.92
C GLY A 266 -25.71 -9.65 1.85
N ARG A 267 -26.15 -10.53 0.95
CA ARG A 267 -25.52 -11.81 0.67
C ARG A 267 -24.28 -11.63 -0.19
N ARG A 268 -23.45 -12.66 -0.27
CA ARG A 268 -22.17 -12.61 -1.01
C ARG A 268 -22.36 -12.19 -2.47
N GLU A 269 -23.39 -12.70 -3.10
CA GLU A 269 -23.72 -12.46 -4.52
C GLU A 269 -24.07 -10.99 -4.76
N GLU A 270 -24.69 -10.35 -3.77
CA GLU A 270 -25.09 -8.93 -3.82
C GLU A 270 -23.88 -7.99 -3.67
N ALA A 271 -22.74 -8.50 -3.17
CA ALA A 271 -21.46 -7.76 -3.08
C ALA A 271 -20.59 -7.90 -4.35
N VAL A 272 -21.06 -8.62 -5.37
CA VAL A 272 -20.35 -8.79 -6.65
C VAL A 272 -20.71 -7.64 -7.59
N ARG A 273 -19.70 -7.07 -8.24
CA ARG A 273 -19.83 -6.03 -9.27
C ARG A 273 -19.17 -6.50 -10.56
N LYS A 274 -19.89 -6.37 -11.67
CA LYS A 274 -19.37 -6.64 -13.02
C LYS A 274 -18.81 -5.39 -13.69
N GLU A 275 -19.21 -4.23 -13.19
CA GLU A 275 -18.78 -2.93 -13.70
C GLU A 275 -18.62 -1.95 -12.56
N PHE A 276 -17.59 -1.11 -12.63
CA PHE A 276 -17.37 -0.02 -11.68
C PHE A 276 -16.47 1.06 -12.30
N ALA A 277 -16.68 2.31 -11.87
CA ALA A 277 -15.88 3.44 -12.32
C ALA A 277 -14.57 3.57 -11.54
N VAL A 278 -13.56 4.11 -12.20
CA VAL A 278 -12.27 4.51 -11.61
C VAL A 278 -11.95 5.95 -11.97
N ARG A 279 -11.28 6.63 -11.06
CA ARG A 279 -10.85 8.04 -11.18
C ARG A 279 -9.37 8.17 -10.87
N ASP A 280 -8.81 9.34 -11.10
CA ASP A 280 -7.42 9.68 -10.79
C ASP A 280 -6.42 8.66 -11.36
N MET A 281 -6.59 8.34 -12.64
CA MET A 281 -5.82 7.34 -13.35
C MET A 281 -4.33 7.69 -13.44
N ASN A 282 -3.47 6.71 -13.24
CA ASN A 282 -2.04 6.78 -13.55
C ASN A 282 -1.66 5.66 -14.53
N TRP A 283 -0.89 6.00 -15.54
CA TRP A 283 -0.49 5.14 -16.63
C TRP A 283 0.99 4.78 -16.51
N GLN A 284 1.30 3.49 -16.37
CA GLN A 284 2.69 3.03 -16.32
C GLN A 284 3.09 2.34 -17.62
N GLY A 285 2.68 1.11 -17.82
CA GLY A 285 3.08 0.30 -18.95
C GLY A 285 2.25 0.49 -20.23
N ALA A 286 1.08 1.10 -20.12
CA ALA A 286 0.27 1.51 -21.26
C ALA A 286 0.35 3.04 -21.46
N GLU A 287 0.16 3.50 -22.70
CA GLU A 287 -0.04 4.92 -22.98
C GLU A 287 -1.42 5.37 -22.51
N PRO A 288 -1.55 6.62 -22.04
CA PRO A 288 -2.84 7.19 -21.70
C PRO A 288 -3.80 7.12 -22.89
N THR A 289 -4.99 6.57 -22.67
CA THR A 289 -6.01 6.40 -23.70
C THR A 289 -7.41 6.36 -23.10
N ASP A 290 -8.42 6.83 -23.84
CA ASP A 290 -9.83 6.60 -23.53
C ASP A 290 -10.35 5.30 -24.17
N GLY A 291 -9.56 4.67 -25.05
CA GLY A 291 -9.87 3.39 -25.67
C GLY A 291 -9.73 2.22 -24.70
N ALA A 292 -10.12 1.05 -25.16
CA ALA A 292 -10.12 -0.18 -24.38
C ALA A 292 -8.69 -0.64 -24.03
N VAL A 293 -8.46 -0.97 -22.76
CA VAL A 293 -7.25 -1.61 -22.26
C VAL A 293 -7.64 -2.94 -21.62
N GLU A 294 -7.17 -4.02 -22.22
CA GLU A 294 -7.40 -5.37 -21.71
C GLU A 294 -6.31 -5.78 -20.71
N GLY A 295 -6.69 -6.56 -19.67
CA GLY A 295 -5.74 -7.03 -18.69
C GLY A 295 -6.39 -7.80 -17.55
N TYR A 296 -5.67 -7.84 -16.44
CA TYR A 296 -6.10 -8.49 -15.20
C TYR A 296 -6.11 -7.46 -14.08
N VAL A 297 -7.15 -7.45 -13.24
CA VAL A 297 -7.31 -6.41 -12.21
C VAL A 297 -7.07 -6.92 -10.80
N LYS A 298 -6.35 -6.13 -9.99
CA LYS A 298 -6.40 -6.24 -8.51
C LYS A 298 -7.17 -5.05 -7.95
N ILE A 299 -8.16 -5.33 -7.13
CA ILE A 299 -8.96 -4.32 -6.39
C ILE A 299 -8.60 -4.26 -4.90
N ARG A 300 -7.60 -5.01 -4.48
CA ARG A 300 -7.01 -5.06 -3.12
C ARG A 300 -5.60 -5.61 -3.19
N SER A 301 -4.82 -5.37 -2.14
CA SER A 301 -3.40 -5.82 -2.08
C SER A 301 -3.25 -7.34 -2.06
N SER A 302 -4.16 -8.05 -1.41
CA SER A 302 -4.11 -9.51 -1.28
C SER A 302 -4.66 -10.23 -2.52
N GLY A 303 -4.16 -11.45 -2.76
CA GLY A 303 -4.62 -12.32 -3.84
C GLY A 303 -3.95 -12.03 -5.20
N MET A 304 -4.33 -12.84 -6.17
CA MET A 304 -3.89 -12.71 -7.57
C MET A 304 -4.78 -11.74 -8.34
N PRO A 305 -4.28 -11.12 -9.41
CA PRO A 305 -5.13 -10.40 -10.34
C PRO A 305 -6.24 -11.29 -10.90
N SER A 306 -7.45 -10.75 -11.00
CA SER A 306 -8.65 -11.39 -11.57
C SER A 306 -8.87 -10.92 -13.00
N GLY A 307 -9.45 -11.73 -13.86
CA GLY A 307 -9.78 -11.33 -15.22
C GLY A 307 -9.85 -12.49 -16.19
N PRO A 308 -10.01 -12.18 -17.49
CA PRO A 308 -9.73 -10.89 -18.14
C PRO A 308 -10.76 -9.79 -17.80
N VAL A 309 -10.29 -8.55 -17.83
CA VAL A 309 -11.12 -7.35 -17.68
C VAL A 309 -10.80 -6.34 -18.79
N VAL A 310 -11.75 -5.43 -19.04
CA VAL A 310 -11.57 -4.30 -19.94
C VAL A 310 -11.76 -2.99 -19.19
N LEU A 311 -10.78 -2.11 -19.28
CA LEU A 311 -10.89 -0.72 -18.85
C LEU A 311 -11.11 0.16 -20.08
N GLU A 312 -12.20 0.94 -20.11
CA GLU A 312 -12.52 1.85 -21.19
C GLU A 312 -13.27 3.07 -20.63
N GLY A 313 -12.87 4.28 -21.02
CA GLY A 313 -13.51 5.51 -20.57
C GLY A 313 -13.59 5.65 -19.04
N GLY A 314 -12.59 5.15 -18.30
CA GLY A 314 -12.59 5.17 -16.82
C GLY A 314 -13.53 4.16 -16.16
N VAL A 315 -14.04 3.17 -16.91
CA VAL A 315 -14.91 2.11 -16.39
C VAL A 315 -14.24 0.75 -16.56
N VAL A 316 -14.13 -0.01 -15.49
CA VAL A 316 -13.64 -1.40 -15.52
C VAL A 316 -14.83 -2.34 -15.65
N ARG A 317 -14.80 -3.20 -16.69
CA ARG A 317 -15.76 -4.28 -16.91
C ARG A 317 -15.08 -5.62 -16.63
N ALA A 318 -15.68 -6.39 -15.72
CA ALA A 318 -15.22 -7.71 -15.28
C ALA A 318 -16.38 -8.72 -15.50
N PRO A 319 -16.40 -9.47 -16.60
CA PRO A 319 -17.52 -10.36 -16.97
C PRO A 319 -17.88 -11.36 -15.87
N ASP A 320 -16.88 -11.94 -15.20
CA ASP A 320 -17.06 -12.90 -14.10
C ASP A 320 -17.48 -12.24 -12.78
N GLY A 321 -17.45 -10.91 -12.71
CA GLY A 321 -17.73 -10.15 -11.51
C GLY A 321 -16.61 -10.18 -10.47
N LEU A 322 -16.52 -9.13 -9.67
CA LEU A 322 -15.53 -8.96 -8.60
C LEU A 322 -16.23 -8.77 -7.27
N PHE A 323 -15.83 -9.52 -6.27
CA PHE A 323 -16.37 -9.42 -4.92
C PHE A 323 -15.71 -8.32 -4.12
N GLY A 324 -16.51 -7.45 -3.51
CA GLY A 324 -16.04 -6.45 -2.55
C GLY A 324 -15.29 -5.28 -3.21
N VAL A 325 -15.80 -4.80 -4.34
CA VAL A 325 -15.32 -3.57 -5.00
C VAL A 325 -15.62 -2.39 -4.08
N ALA A 326 -14.58 -1.87 -3.43
CA ALA A 326 -14.69 -0.86 -2.37
C ALA A 326 -14.29 0.52 -2.87
N PRO A 327 -15.19 1.52 -2.86
CA PRO A 327 -14.84 2.91 -3.17
C PRO A 327 -13.67 3.41 -2.32
N GLY A 328 -12.72 4.11 -2.94
CA GLY A 328 -11.49 4.60 -2.32
C GLY A 328 -10.31 3.64 -2.38
N GLN A 329 -10.53 2.33 -2.60
CA GLN A 329 -9.46 1.39 -2.91
C GLN A 329 -8.95 1.58 -4.33
N SER A 330 -7.80 0.98 -4.65
CA SER A 330 -7.22 1.05 -5.99
C SER A 330 -7.73 -0.10 -6.86
N ALA A 331 -7.99 0.17 -8.14
CA ALA A 331 -8.06 -0.83 -9.18
C ALA A 331 -6.78 -0.74 -10.02
N VAL A 332 -6.00 -1.82 -10.05
CA VAL A 332 -4.71 -1.86 -10.75
C VAL A 332 -4.78 -2.91 -11.85
N ILE A 333 -4.58 -2.47 -13.09
CA ILE A 333 -4.65 -3.32 -14.29
C ILE A 333 -3.24 -3.81 -14.63
N TYR A 334 -3.09 -5.12 -14.73
CA TYR A 334 -1.84 -5.81 -15.06
C TYR A 334 -1.93 -6.44 -16.44
N SER A 335 -0.82 -6.47 -17.14
CA SER A 335 -0.63 -7.31 -18.31
C SER A 335 -0.56 -8.79 -17.93
N SER A 336 -0.62 -9.69 -18.91
CA SER A 336 -0.40 -11.13 -18.72
C SER A 336 1.00 -11.45 -18.18
N SER A 337 2.00 -10.61 -18.46
CA SER A 337 3.38 -10.75 -17.93
C SER A 337 3.53 -10.23 -16.49
N GLY A 338 2.50 -9.61 -15.91
CA GLY A 338 2.51 -9.06 -14.56
C GLY A 338 3.02 -7.63 -14.44
N ALA A 339 3.27 -6.94 -15.54
CA ALA A 339 3.56 -5.50 -15.52
C ALA A 339 2.27 -4.69 -15.32
N ILE A 340 2.32 -3.63 -14.53
CA ILE A 340 1.19 -2.71 -14.37
C ILE A 340 1.01 -1.89 -15.66
N LEU A 341 -0.14 -1.99 -16.27
CA LEU A 341 -0.54 -1.15 -17.42
C LEU A 341 -0.96 0.23 -16.93
N CYS A 342 -1.90 0.27 -16.01
CA CYS A 342 -2.43 1.48 -15.39
C CYS A 342 -3.10 1.14 -14.06
N GLY A 343 -3.52 2.16 -13.34
CA GLY A 343 -4.35 2.02 -12.15
C GLY A 343 -5.14 3.29 -11.87
N GLY A 344 -6.15 3.19 -11.01
CA GLY A 344 -6.99 4.29 -10.58
C GLY A 344 -7.62 4.01 -9.23
N ILE A 345 -8.30 5.01 -8.68
CA ILE A 345 -9.07 4.89 -7.44
C ILE A 345 -10.50 4.50 -7.80
N ILE A 346 -11.03 3.46 -7.18
CA ILE A 346 -12.43 3.03 -7.32
C ILE A 346 -13.35 4.15 -6.84
N ALA A 347 -14.29 4.58 -7.68
CA ALA A 347 -15.22 5.67 -7.43
C ALA A 347 -16.44 5.25 -6.59
#